data_bdc34f31176eb3088fbfce77a5eb094a
#
_entry.id   bdc34f31176eb3088fbfce77a5eb094a
#
_cell.length_a   1.000
_cell.length_b   1.000
_cell.length_c   1.000
_cell.angle_alpha   90.00
_cell.angle_beta   90.00
_cell.angle_gamma   90.00
#
_symmetry.space_group_name_H-M   'P 1'
#
loop_
_entity.id
_entity.type
_entity.pdbx_description
1 polymer ?
#
loop_
_entity_poly.entity_id
_entity_poly.type
_entity_poly.pdbx_seq_one_letter_code
_entity_poly.pdbx_strand_id
1 'polypeptide(L)'
;SPYWAKGQEGILPDVEFYQKELDRRMYFLADCGLVNALGFAWFMSILDRIPLWKNLARYIIARYGALPVVWTLAGEVAGYAPEPMRSRFIDDWRQVALYVEELDGYHTLQTAHYDNHRPFSDYYYEEDWYDFTLNQAGHGDFPVNVKYFHDYRRTHPDKPFVEGESLYEFCSTLEEN
;
A
#
# COMPACT_ATOMS: atom_id res chain seq x y z
N SER A 1 -6.09 10.64 -13.61
CA SER A 1 -5.39 9.40 -13.28
C SER A 1 -5.54 8.42 -14.44
N PRO A 2 -4.49 7.72 -14.87
CA PRO A 2 -4.57 6.76 -15.98
C PRO A 2 -5.42 5.51 -15.65
N TYR A 3 -5.76 5.31 -14.37
CA TYR A 3 -6.55 4.15 -13.94
C TYR A 3 -8.04 4.27 -14.24
N TRP A 4 -8.52 5.46 -14.59
CA TRP A 4 -9.92 5.74 -14.86
C TRP A 4 -10.14 6.22 -16.29
N ALA A 5 -11.23 5.80 -16.91
CA ALA A 5 -11.64 6.31 -18.21
C ALA A 5 -11.84 7.84 -18.12
N LYS A 6 -11.38 8.56 -19.14
CA LYS A 6 -11.43 10.02 -19.17
C LYS A 6 -12.87 10.52 -19.02
N GLY A 7 -13.10 11.40 -18.07
CA GLY A 7 -14.43 11.93 -17.74
C GLY A 7 -15.33 10.96 -16.97
N GLN A 8 -14.78 9.80 -16.56
CA GLN A 8 -15.47 8.79 -15.76
C GLN A 8 -14.65 8.43 -14.52
N GLU A 9 -13.84 9.39 -14.05
CA GLU A 9 -12.93 9.19 -12.93
C GLU A 9 -13.70 8.72 -11.69
N GLY A 10 -13.30 7.57 -11.19
CA GLY A 10 -13.92 6.92 -10.04
C GLY A 10 -15.17 6.09 -10.36
N ILE A 11 -15.61 6.03 -11.61
CA ILE A 11 -16.78 5.26 -12.03
C ILE A 11 -16.36 4.06 -12.86
N LEU A 12 -15.57 4.30 -13.92
CA LEU A 12 -15.17 3.27 -14.86
C LEU A 12 -13.64 3.20 -14.97
N PRO A 13 -13.04 2.01 -14.77
CA PRO A 13 -11.63 1.79 -15.07
C PRO A 13 -11.33 2.05 -16.55
N ASP A 14 -10.14 2.59 -16.84
CA ASP A 14 -9.64 2.71 -18.21
C ASP A 14 -9.15 1.36 -18.74
N VAL A 15 -10.07 0.58 -19.28
CA VAL A 15 -9.79 -0.79 -19.77
C VAL A 15 -8.66 -0.80 -20.80
N GLU A 16 -8.57 0.22 -21.65
CA GLU A 16 -7.52 0.33 -22.68
C GLU A 16 -6.15 0.50 -22.05
N PHE A 17 -6.02 1.36 -21.04
CA PHE A 17 -4.80 1.53 -20.27
C PHE A 17 -4.38 0.22 -19.58
N TYR A 18 -5.34 -0.47 -18.93
CA TYR A 18 -5.03 -1.74 -18.30
C TYR A 18 -4.52 -2.77 -19.31
N GLN A 19 -5.20 -2.96 -20.43
CA GLN A 19 -4.84 -3.95 -21.45
C GLN A 19 -3.50 -3.63 -22.14
N LYS A 20 -3.25 -2.39 -22.49
CA LYS A 20 -2.08 -2.01 -23.30
C LYS A 20 -0.83 -1.78 -22.44
N GLU A 21 -1.00 -1.31 -21.22
CA GLU A 21 0.11 -0.88 -20.37
C GLU A 21 0.30 -1.77 -19.15
N LEU A 22 -0.72 -1.86 -18.29
CA LEU A 22 -0.52 -2.48 -16.99
C LEU A 22 -0.44 -4.01 -17.08
N ASP A 23 -1.30 -4.66 -17.86
CA ASP A 23 -1.24 -6.11 -18.05
C ASP A 23 0.14 -6.58 -18.53
N ARG A 24 0.68 -5.92 -19.52
CA ARG A 24 1.99 -6.26 -20.07
C ARG A 24 3.10 -6.23 -19.02
N ARG A 25 3.04 -5.24 -18.13
CA ARG A 25 4.01 -5.11 -17.02
C ARG A 25 3.78 -6.19 -15.97
N MET A 26 2.54 -6.42 -15.60
CA MET A 26 2.18 -7.41 -14.59
C MET A 26 2.59 -8.83 -15.02
N TYR A 27 2.27 -9.22 -16.26
CA TYR A 27 2.68 -10.52 -16.79
C TYR A 27 4.19 -10.63 -16.95
N PHE A 28 4.87 -9.58 -17.44
CA PHE A 28 6.32 -9.58 -17.55
C PHE A 28 7.00 -9.78 -16.18
N LEU A 29 6.54 -9.10 -15.15
CA LEU A 29 7.10 -9.26 -13.81
C LEU A 29 6.83 -10.65 -13.24
N ALA A 30 5.63 -11.19 -13.47
CA ALA A 30 5.29 -12.56 -13.08
C ALA A 30 6.18 -13.59 -13.80
N ASP A 31 6.40 -13.43 -15.10
CA ASP A 31 7.29 -14.29 -15.90
C ASP A 31 8.75 -14.21 -15.42
N CYS A 32 9.16 -13.07 -14.88
CA CYS A 32 10.48 -12.89 -14.23
C CYS A 32 10.54 -13.50 -12.81
N GLY A 33 9.46 -14.08 -12.30
CA GLY A 33 9.40 -14.63 -10.95
C GLY A 33 9.31 -13.59 -9.84
N LEU A 34 8.89 -12.38 -10.15
CA LEU A 34 8.73 -11.28 -9.18
C LEU A 34 7.31 -11.24 -8.63
N VAL A 35 7.20 -10.92 -7.34
CA VAL A 35 5.92 -10.64 -6.68
C VAL A 35 5.67 -9.14 -6.70
N ASN A 36 4.51 -8.72 -7.17
CA ASN A 36 4.13 -7.31 -7.21
C ASN A 36 3.41 -6.89 -5.94
N ALA A 37 3.89 -5.84 -5.29
CA ALA A 37 3.16 -5.14 -4.25
C ALA A 37 2.25 -4.07 -4.88
N LEU A 38 0.96 -4.38 -5.03
CA LEU A 38 -0.01 -3.51 -5.69
C LEU A 38 -0.73 -2.62 -4.69
N GLY A 39 -0.44 -1.32 -4.75
CA GLY A 39 -1.16 -0.28 -4.01
C GLY A 39 -2.35 0.28 -4.80
N PHE A 40 -3.44 0.61 -4.12
CA PHE A 40 -4.62 1.17 -4.78
C PHE A 40 -4.50 2.68 -4.96
N ALA A 41 -3.97 3.41 -3.98
CA ALA A 41 -3.90 4.87 -4.00
C ALA A 41 -2.93 5.45 -2.96
N TRP A 42 -2.96 6.77 -2.84
CA TRP A 42 -2.35 7.55 -1.76
C TRP A 42 -3.38 7.92 -0.69
N PHE A 43 -2.94 8.13 0.55
CA PHE A 43 -3.77 8.35 1.75
C PHE A 43 -4.96 9.32 1.55
N MET A 44 -4.73 10.51 1.03
CA MET A 44 -5.79 11.52 0.84
C MET A 44 -6.83 11.15 -0.22
N SER A 45 -6.53 10.19 -1.06
CA SER A 45 -7.41 9.79 -2.15
C SER A 45 -8.71 9.15 -1.65
N ILE A 46 -8.74 8.72 -0.38
CA ILE A 46 -9.89 8.05 0.23
C ILE A 46 -11.05 9.00 0.54
N LEU A 47 -10.78 10.28 0.81
CA LEU A 47 -11.77 11.24 1.30
C LEU A 47 -13.09 11.18 0.53
N ASP A 48 -14.18 10.82 1.23
CA ASP A 48 -15.54 10.68 0.73
C ASP A 48 -15.68 9.77 -0.51
N ARG A 49 -14.71 8.85 -0.72
CA ARG A 49 -14.60 8.03 -1.92
C ARG A 49 -14.46 6.53 -1.66
N ILE A 50 -14.85 6.04 -0.50
CA ILE A 50 -14.79 4.61 -0.16
C ILE A 50 -15.42 3.73 -1.25
N PRO A 51 -16.64 4.02 -1.75
CA PRO A 51 -17.25 3.20 -2.79
C PRO A 51 -16.42 3.14 -4.08
N LEU A 52 -15.76 4.24 -4.42
CA LEU A 52 -14.87 4.33 -5.57
C LEU A 52 -13.68 3.38 -5.44
N TRP A 53 -13.01 3.40 -4.27
CA TRP A 53 -11.84 2.55 -4.05
C TRP A 53 -12.23 1.07 -3.91
N LYS A 54 -13.37 0.76 -3.31
CA LYS A 54 -13.94 -0.60 -3.34
C LYS A 54 -14.19 -1.08 -4.76
N ASN A 55 -14.73 -0.23 -5.62
CA ASN A 55 -14.96 -0.59 -7.02
C ASN A 55 -13.65 -0.82 -7.79
N LEU A 56 -12.62 0.01 -7.57
CA LEU A 56 -11.30 -0.20 -8.16
C LEU A 56 -10.64 -1.47 -7.64
N ALA A 57 -10.66 -1.69 -6.34
CA ALA A 57 -10.13 -2.91 -5.71
C ALA A 57 -10.74 -4.16 -6.34
N ARG A 58 -12.07 -4.22 -6.46
CA ARG A 58 -12.77 -5.32 -7.13
C ARG A 58 -12.27 -5.57 -8.56
N TYR A 59 -12.06 -4.49 -9.32
CA TYR A 59 -11.57 -4.61 -10.70
C TYR A 59 -10.13 -5.14 -10.74
N ILE A 60 -9.26 -4.63 -9.88
CA ILE A 60 -7.84 -5.02 -9.79
C ILE A 60 -7.71 -6.47 -9.31
N ILE A 61 -8.45 -6.87 -8.28
CA ILE A 61 -8.45 -8.24 -7.75
C ILE A 61 -8.91 -9.21 -8.82
N ALA A 62 -10.04 -8.95 -9.48
CA ALA A 62 -10.55 -9.80 -10.55
C ALA A 62 -9.58 -9.93 -11.73
N ARG A 63 -8.72 -8.93 -11.94
CA ARG A 63 -7.77 -8.92 -13.05
C ARG A 63 -6.44 -9.56 -12.72
N TYR A 64 -5.92 -9.36 -11.52
CA TYR A 64 -4.56 -9.71 -11.15
C TYR A 64 -4.43 -10.66 -9.95
N GLY A 65 -5.53 -11.01 -9.29
CA GLY A 65 -5.49 -11.86 -8.10
C GLY A 65 -4.91 -13.27 -8.35
N ALA A 66 -4.92 -13.75 -9.59
CA ALA A 66 -4.28 -15.02 -9.97
C ALA A 66 -2.77 -14.91 -10.27
N LEU A 67 -2.20 -13.70 -10.24
CA LEU A 67 -0.77 -13.46 -10.44
C LEU A 67 -0.04 -13.44 -9.10
N PRO A 68 1.31 -13.51 -9.09
CA PRO A 68 2.09 -13.34 -7.88
C PRO A 68 2.04 -11.86 -7.43
N VAL A 69 1.08 -11.54 -6.60
CA VAL A 69 0.82 -10.21 -6.07
C VAL A 69 0.68 -10.23 -4.55
N VAL A 70 0.87 -9.10 -3.91
CA VAL A 70 0.41 -8.77 -2.55
C VAL A 70 -0.34 -7.44 -2.61
N TRP A 71 -1.36 -7.28 -1.79
CA TRP A 71 -2.13 -6.05 -1.76
C TRP A 71 -1.52 -5.07 -0.75
N THR A 72 -1.14 -3.89 -1.21
CA THR A 72 -0.70 -2.79 -0.34
C THR A 72 -1.76 -1.70 -0.37
N LEU A 73 -2.61 -1.65 0.64
CA LEU A 73 -3.84 -0.87 0.68
C LEU A 73 -3.71 0.56 0.13
N ALA A 74 -2.81 1.35 0.69
CA ALA A 74 -2.51 2.71 0.23
C ALA A 74 -1.07 3.08 0.56
N GLY A 75 -0.49 3.96 -0.23
CA GLY A 75 0.76 4.62 0.14
C GLY A 75 0.52 5.63 1.24
N GLU A 76 1.32 5.59 2.31
CA GLU A 76 1.26 6.49 3.46
C GLU A 76 -0.15 6.64 4.03
N VAL A 77 -0.75 5.54 4.47
CA VAL A 77 -2.17 5.39 4.86
C VAL A 77 -2.78 6.60 5.57
N ALA A 78 -2.10 7.13 6.56
CA ALA A 78 -2.56 8.31 7.33
C ALA A 78 -1.84 9.59 6.91
N GLY A 79 -0.69 9.47 6.25
CA GLY A 79 0.17 10.60 5.89
C GLY A 79 0.51 11.47 7.11
N TYR A 80 0.82 12.71 6.85
CA TYR A 80 1.10 13.71 7.89
C TYR A 80 -0.18 14.42 8.39
N ALA A 81 -1.35 13.82 8.19
CA ALA A 81 -2.61 14.43 8.58
C ALA A 81 -2.71 14.61 10.10
N PRO A 82 -3.17 15.77 10.57
CA PRO A 82 -3.48 15.96 11.98
C PRO A 82 -4.80 15.28 12.35
N GLU A 83 -5.03 15.05 13.65
CA GLU A 83 -6.35 14.64 14.13
C GLU A 83 -7.40 15.77 13.93
N PRO A 84 -8.65 15.44 13.65
CA PRO A 84 -9.22 14.08 13.56
C PRO A 84 -9.09 13.44 12.16
N MET A 85 -8.43 14.10 11.23
CA MET A 85 -8.33 13.65 9.84
C MET A 85 -7.53 12.34 9.72
N ARG A 86 -6.49 12.20 10.53
CA ARG A 86 -5.68 10.97 10.59
C ARG A 86 -6.53 9.75 10.92
N SER A 87 -7.28 9.81 12.03
CA SER A 87 -8.17 8.72 12.43
C SER A 87 -9.17 8.38 11.34
N ARG A 88 -9.70 9.40 10.66
CA ARG A 88 -10.63 9.20 9.55
C ARG A 88 -9.98 8.45 8.38
N PHE A 89 -8.77 8.80 7.95
CA PHE A 89 -8.08 8.07 6.89
C PHE A 89 -7.85 6.61 7.26
N ILE A 90 -7.43 6.35 8.50
CA ILE A 90 -7.21 5.00 8.99
C ILE A 90 -8.52 4.19 8.93
N ASP A 91 -9.63 4.74 9.40
CA ASP A 91 -10.92 4.05 9.41
C ASP A 91 -11.51 3.87 8.00
N ASP A 92 -11.36 4.86 7.14
CA ASP A 92 -11.86 4.79 5.77
C ASP A 92 -11.08 3.74 4.95
N TRP A 93 -9.75 3.68 5.08
CA TRP A 93 -8.93 2.66 4.43
C TRP A 93 -9.16 1.26 5.01
N ARG A 94 -9.42 1.13 6.32
CA ARG A 94 -9.84 -0.14 6.92
C ARG A 94 -11.07 -0.73 6.23
N GLN A 95 -12.05 0.09 5.88
CA GLN A 95 -13.25 -0.37 5.18
C GLN A 95 -12.94 -0.89 3.77
N VAL A 96 -11.93 -0.35 3.10
CA VAL A 96 -11.47 -0.87 1.81
C VAL A 96 -10.73 -2.18 2.02
N ALA A 97 -9.87 -2.27 3.04
CA ALA A 97 -9.11 -3.48 3.36
C ALA A 97 -10.02 -4.68 3.67
N LEU A 98 -11.00 -4.48 4.54
CA LEU A 98 -11.99 -5.52 4.85
C LEU A 98 -12.77 -5.98 3.61
N TYR A 99 -13.05 -5.07 2.71
CA TYR A 99 -13.71 -5.42 1.44
C TYR A 99 -12.79 -6.21 0.49
N VAL A 100 -11.49 -5.91 0.47
CA VAL A 100 -10.49 -6.67 -0.27
C VAL A 100 -10.41 -8.09 0.27
N GLU A 101 -10.31 -8.24 1.58
CA GLU A 101 -10.28 -9.54 2.27
C GLU A 101 -11.51 -10.40 1.96
N GLU A 102 -12.71 -9.81 2.01
CA GLU A 102 -13.96 -10.50 1.67
C GLU A 102 -14.00 -10.96 0.21
N LEU A 103 -13.40 -10.18 -0.69
CA LEU A 103 -13.54 -10.36 -2.12
C LEU A 103 -12.47 -11.26 -2.74
N ASP A 104 -11.27 -11.30 -2.14
CA ASP A 104 -10.14 -12.03 -2.68
C ASP A 104 -10.21 -13.52 -2.34
N GLY A 105 -10.78 -14.30 -3.25
CA GLY A 105 -10.90 -15.76 -3.09
C GLY A 105 -9.57 -16.53 -3.13
N TYR A 106 -8.45 -15.88 -3.39
CA TYR A 106 -7.11 -16.49 -3.31
C TYR A 106 -6.44 -16.28 -1.95
N HIS A 107 -7.01 -15.43 -1.09
CA HIS A 107 -6.41 -15.04 0.20
C HIS A 107 -4.97 -14.55 0.04
N THR A 108 -4.78 -13.69 -0.93
CA THR A 108 -3.48 -13.06 -1.22
C THR A 108 -3.09 -12.17 -0.05
N LEU A 109 -1.82 -12.24 0.37
CA LEU A 109 -1.32 -11.43 1.48
C LEU A 109 -1.66 -9.95 1.31
N GLN A 110 -2.17 -9.34 2.37
CA GLN A 110 -2.57 -7.94 2.40
C GLN A 110 -1.81 -7.16 3.48
N THR A 111 -1.44 -5.95 3.14
CA THR A 111 -0.73 -5.03 4.03
C THR A 111 -1.14 -3.58 3.76
N ALA A 112 -0.57 -2.66 4.51
CA ALA A 112 -0.65 -1.23 4.27
C ALA A 112 0.75 -0.62 4.28
N HIS A 113 1.00 0.35 3.41
CA HIS A 113 2.24 1.09 3.38
C HIS A 113 2.12 2.30 4.30
N TYR A 114 2.89 2.31 5.37
CA TYR A 114 2.89 3.40 6.35
C TYR A 114 3.86 4.51 5.96
N ASP A 115 3.60 5.69 6.50
CA ASP A 115 4.51 6.82 6.42
C ASP A 115 5.73 6.65 7.35
N ASN A 116 6.72 7.51 7.19
CA ASN A 116 7.93 7.51 7.99
C ASN A 116 7.81 8.23 9.34
N HIS A 117 6.60 8.42 9.85
CA HIS A 117 6.37 9.05 11.16
C HIS A 117 7.02 8.27 12.30
N ARG A 118 7.52 9.01 13.25
CA ARG A 118 8.13 8.44 14.45
C ARG A 118 7.50 9.01 15.72
N PRO A 119 7.16 8.17 16.70
CA PRO A 119 7.29 6.71 16.65
C PRO A 119 6.38 6.08 15.59
N PHE A 120 6.83 4.96 15.03
CA PHE A 120 6.06 4.21 14.07
C PHE A 120 4.72 3.76 14.69
N SER A 121 3.65 3.98 13.98
CA SER A 121 2.31 3.60 14.43
C SER A 121 1.74 2.60 13.44
N ASP A 122 1.73 1.34 13.83
CA ASP A 122 1.09 0.30 13.05
C ASP A 122 -0.39 0.23 13.40
N TYR A 123 -1.18 0.96 12.66
CA TYR A 123 -2.62 1.15 12.94
C TYR A 123 -3.45 -0.13 12.78
N TYR A 124 -2.92 -1.12 12.04
CA TYR A 124 -3.66 -2.32 11.66
C TYR A 124 -3.04 -3.60 12.19
N TYR A 125 -2.04 -3.51 13.07
CA TYR A 125 -1.30 -4.69 13.53
C TYR A 125 -2.20 -5.80 14.10
N GLU A 126 -3.24 -5.43 14.83
CA GLU A 126 -4.19 -6.36 15.46
C GLU A 126 -5.32 -6.82 14.52
N GLU A 127 -5.37 -6.34 13.29
CA GLU A 127 -6.39 -6.71 12.32
C GLU A 127 -6.07 -8.05 11.65
N ASP A 128 -7.07 -8.90 11.48
CA ASP A 128 -6.90 -10.24 10.89
C ASP A 128 -6.51 -10.20 9.41
N TRP A 129 -6.96 -9.18 8.67
CA TRP A 129 -6.64 -9.00 7.26
C TRP A 129 -5.21 -8.49 7.01
N TYR A 130 -4.52 -8.03 8.04
CA TYR A 130 -3.19 -7.44 7.94
C TYR A 130 -2.12 -8.49 8.17
N ASP A 131 -1.53 -9.02 7.11
CA ASP A 131 -0.66 -10.19 7.16
C ASP A 131 0.78 -9.87 7.55
N PHE A 132 1.29 -8.71 7.17
CA PHE A 132 2.66 -8.31 7.46
C PHE A 132 2.81 -6.79 7.53
N THR A 133 3.79 -6.34 8.29
CA THR A 133 4.13 -4.92 8.38
C THR A 133 5.00 -4.51 7.20
N LEU A 134 4.51 -3.58 6.39
CA LEU A 134 5.27 -2.94 5.32
C LEU A 134 5.61 -1.51 5.75
N ASN A 135 6.87 -1.27 6.04
CA ASN A 135 7.34 -0.01 6.59
C ASN A 135 8.07 0.84 5.56
N GLN A 136 8.02 2.15 5.77
CA GLN A 136 8.86 3.14 5.11
C GLN A 136 9.89 3.68 6.11
N ALA A 137 11.17 3.37 5.91
CA ALA A 137 12.25 3.90 6.76
C ALA A 137 12.42 5.41 6.59
N GLY A 138 11.96 5.92 5.45
CA GLY A 138 12.23 7.30 5.06
C GLY A 138 13.67 7.53 4.60
N HIS A 139 13.97 8.76 4.25
CA HIS A 139 15.25 9.16 3.66
C HIS A 139 16.23 9.73 4.68
N GLY A 140 16.02 9.44 5.96
CA GLY A 140 16.82 9.97 7.06
C GLY A 140 17.99 9.10 7.49
N ASP A 141 18.39 9.21 8.76
CA ASP A 141 19.55 8.53 9.33
C ASP A 141 19.36 7.00 9.37
N PHE A 142 20.04 6.30 8.48
CA PHE A 142 19.94 4.85 8.31
C PHE A 142 20.26 4.04 9.58
N PRO A 143 21.32 4.32 10.36
CA PRO A 143 21.59 3.58 11.60
C PRO A 143 20.47 3.69 12.63
N VAL A 144 19.84 4.86 12.75
CA VAL A 144 18.69 5.07 13.65
C VAL A 144 17.49 4.24 13.16
N ASN A 145 17.27 4.19 11.86
CA ASN A 145 16.20 3.40 11.27
C ASN A 145 16.37 1.91 11.53
N VAL A 146 17.57 1.35 11.31
CA VAL A 146 17.85 -0.07 11.56
C VAL A 146 17.60 -0.44 13.02
N LYS A 147 18.09 0.36 13.97
CA LYS A 147 17.84 0.14 15.40
C LYS A 147 16.34 0.14 15.71
N TYR A 148 15.62 1.09 15.15
CA TYR A 148 14.18 1.23 15.35
C TYR A 148 13.43 -0.03 14.88
N PHE A 149 13.77 -0.58 13.72
CA PHE A 149 13.17 -1.81 13.21
C PHE A 149 13.45 -3.03 14.08
N HIS A 150 14.66 -3.16 14.58
CA HIS A 150 14.99 -4.21 15.52
C HIS A 150 14.14 -4.11 16.80
N ASP A 151 13.98 -2.91 17.33
CA ASP A 151 13.18 -2.69 18.54
C ASP A 151 11.70 -2.94 18.28
N TYR A 152 11.17 -2.48 17.15
CA TYR A 152 9.79 -2.72 16.73
C TYR A 152 9.52 -4.23 16.60
N ARG A 153 10.34 -4.95 15.83
CA ARG A 153 10.16 -6.39 15.61
C ARG A 153 10.23 -7.21 16.92
N ARG A 154 11.04 -6.76 17.88
CA ARG A 154 11.13 -7.43 19.19
C ARG A 154 9.83 -7.31 19.99
N THR A 155 9.11 -6.22 19.84
CA THR A 155 7.83 -5.96 20.52
C THR A 155 6.62 -6.44 19.73
N HIS A 156 6.78 -6.68 18.43
CA HIS A 156 5.74 -7.12 17.50
C HIS A 156 6.22 -8.35 16.70
N PRO A 157 6.39 -9.51 17.35
CA PRO A 157 7.00 -10.69 16.72
C PRO A 157 6.07 -11.50 15.82
N ASP A 158 4.76 -11.32 15.95
CA ASP A 158 3.76 -12.27 15.42
C ASP A 158 3.53 -12.12 13.92
N LYS A 159 3.86 -10.96 13.35
CA LYS A 159 3.74 -10.70 11.92
C LYS A 159 5.09 -10.46 11.26
N PRO A 160 5.30 -10.93 10.02
CA PRO A 160 6.49 -10.59 9.26
C PRO A 160 6.66 -9.08 9.12
N PHE A 161 7.91 -8.63 9.03
CA PHE A 161 8.26 -7.23 8.85
C PHE A 161 9.07 -7.07 7.57
N VAL A 162 8.64 -6.19 6.68
CA VAL A 162 9.30 -5.86 5.42
C VAL A 162 9.61 -4.37 5.38
N GLU A 163 10.85 -4.03 5.06
CA GLU A 163 11.22 -2.68 4.70
C GLU A 163 10.92 -2.46 3.23
N GLY A 164 9.87 -1.72 2.93
CA GLY A 164 9.34 -1.51 1.58
C GLY A 164 9.84 -0.25 0.90
N GLU A 165 10.30 0.74 1.67
CA GLU A 165 10.82 1.99 1.14
C GLU A 165 11.93 2.52 2.02
N SER A 166 13.15 2.12 1.70
CA SER A 166 14.36 2.59 2.36
C SER A 166 14.94 3.83 1.66
N LEU A 167 16.18 4.17 2.00
CA LEU A 167 16.91 5.28 1.36
C LEU A 167 17.03 5.05 -0.16
N TYR A 168 16.63 6.04 -0.94
CA TYR A 168 16.78 5.99 -2.40
C TYR A 168 18.22 6.26 -2.83
N GLU A 169 18.68 5.52 -3.83
CA GLU A 169 19.90 5.87 -4.55
C GLU A 169 19.75 7.27 -5.15
N PHE A 170 20.81 8.08 -5.03
CA PHE A 170 20.84 9.46 -5.52
C PHE A 170 19.80 10.41 -4.88
N CYS A 171 19.20 10.04 -3.74
CA CYS A 171 18.39 10.98 -2.99
C CYS A 171 19.31 12.08 -2.41
N SER A 172 18.93 13.34 -2.60
CA SER A 172 19.71 14.54 -2.31
C SER A 172 20.05 14.80 -0.84
N THR A 173 19.83 13.86 0.05
CA THR A 173 20.35 13.90 1.41
C THR A 173 21.89 13.81 1.48
N LEU A 174 22.54 13.67 0.32
CA LEU A 174 24.00 13.88 0.15
C LEU A 174 24.34 15.36 -0.14
N GLU A 175 23.38 16.25 -0.07
CA GLU A 175 23.69 17.66 -0.09
C GLU A 175 24.22 18.10 1.27
N GLU A 176 25.44 18.59 1.19
CA GLU A 176 26.13 19.43 2.16
C GLU A 176 26.85 18.73 3.30
N ASN A 177 28.07 18.37 2.97
CA ASN A 177 29.23 18.67 3.82
C ASN A 177 30.37 19.16 2.96
#